data_2a7c5981819058bbdfb4e6752680ee4b
#
_entry.id   2a7c5981819058bbdfb4e6752680ee4b
#
_cell.length_a   1.000
_cell.length_b   1.000
_cell.length_c   1.000
_cell.angle_alpha   90.00
_cell.angle_beta   90.00
_cell.angle_gamma   90.00
#
_symmetry.space_group_name_H-M   'P 1'
#
loop_
_entity.id
_entity.type
_entity.pdbx_description
1 polymer ?
#
loop_
_entity_poly.entity_id
_entity_poly.type
_entity_poly.pdbx_seq_one_letter_code
_entity_poly.pdbx_strand_id
1 'polypeptide(L)'
;MILANLYFWFDAGILGEKPPLFDLPDSYLINAGVTWTLFWEWAFYFSLPIVCLVRDKIGVIKLALAIIFISVYMIYPHQPAWAVYIALFAIGGLVKELPKKLQIPKNICDIGIVLTITFLFLCSDGFYNIYHLPLMAIMFALIAMGGDILGLLRQKAFVRLGSASYSIYLLHGIAWFGMNNIIQVHHLTLSYTEYTLLTTIVLFILLMICTFTYYYIEKPCVELGRRKIKWIKADYQS
;
A
#
# COMPACT_ATOMS: atom_id res chain seq x y z
N MET A 1 -13.53 -28.26 -3.96
CA MET A 1 -12.21 -27.92 -3.43
C MET A 1 -11.55 -26.80 -4.21
N ILE A 2 -11.15 -26.95 -5.50
CA ILE A 2 -10.47 -25.91 -6.30
C ILE A 2 -11.26 -24.58 -6.38
N LEU A 3 -12.58 -24.64 -6.64
CA LEU A 3 -13.43 -23.46 -6.72
C LEU A 3 -13.55 -22.71 -5.39
N ALA A 4 -13.60 -23.41 -4.25
CA ALA A 4 -13.62 -22.78 -2.93
C ALA A 4 -12.29 -22.07 -2.62
N ASN A 5 -11.17 -22.68 -3.02
CA ASN A 5 -9.85 -22.07 -2.87
C ASN A 5 -9.67 -20.85 -3.78
N LEU A 6 -10.13 -20.90 -5.03
CA LEU A 6 -10.14 -19.75 -5.94
C LEU A 6 -11.04 -18.63 -5.41
N TYR A 7 -12.21 -19.00 -4.85
CA TYR A 7 -13.13 -18.05 -4.24
C TYR A 7 -12.49 -17.34 -3.05
N PHE A 8 -11.80 -18.09 -2.16
CA PHE A 8 -11.08 -17.49 -1.03
C PHE A 8 -10.04 -16.46 -1.46
N TRP A 9 -9.26 -16.78 -2.49
CA TRP A 9 -8.26 -15.83 -3.02
C TRP A 9 -8.89 -14.62 -3.71
N PHE A 10 -10.05 -14.81 -4.33
CA PHE A 10 -10.81 -13.73 -4.94
C PHE A 10 -11.52 -12.85 -3.90
N ASP A 11 -12.10 -13.47 -2.88
CA ASP A 11 -12.79 -12.83 -1.76
C ASP A 11 -11.83 -12.11 -0.81
N ALA A 12 -10.54 -12.43 -0.85
CA ALA A 12 -9.52 -11.86 0.02
C ALA A 12 -9.82 -12.01 1.53
N GLY A 13 -10.62 -13.02 1.90
CA GLY A 13 -10.99 -13.29 3.28
C GLY A 13 -12.06 -12.35 3.85
N ILE A 14 -12.86 -11.68 3.01
CA ILE A 14 -13.98 -10.81 3.41
C ILE A 14 -14.96 -11.54 4.33
N LEU A 15 -15.26 -12.80 4.02
CA LEU A 15 -16.21 -13.59 4.78
C LEU A 15 -15.63 -14.25 6.05
N GLY A 16 -14.41 -13.90 6.41
CA GLY A 16 -13.78 -14.27 7.69
C GLY A 16 -13.27 -15.71 7.76
N GLU A 17 -13.67 -16.59 6.87
CA GLU A 17 -13.15 -17.94 6.79
C GLU A 17 -11.87 -17.99 5.95
N LYS A 18 -10.84 -18.63 6.50
CA LYS A 18 -9.58 -18.86 5.82
C LYS A 18 -9.39 -20.36 5.59
N PRO A 19 -10.08 -20.93 4.57
CA PRO A 19 -9.97 -22.36 4.31
C PRO A 19 -8.52 -22.72 3.98
N PRO A 20 -8.04 -23.89 4.42
CA PRO A 20 -6.72 -24.37 4.05
C PRO A 20 -6.65 -24.55 2.52
N LEU A 21 -5.64 -23.98 1.88
CA LEU A 21 -5.40 -24.16 0.45
C LEU A 21 -4.81 -25.57 0.25
N PHE A 22 -5.46 -26.41 -0.54
CA PHE A 22 -5.02 -27.82 -0.76
C PHE A 22 -4.76 -28.60 0.55
N ASP A 23 -5.61 -28.38 1.55
CA ASP A 23 -5.51 -29.01 2.87
C ASP A 23 -4.24 -28.64 3.69
N LEU A 24 -3.52 -27.60 3.26
CA LEU A 24 -2.38 -27.05 4.01
C LEU A 24 -2.93 -26.08 5.07
N PRO A 25 -2.75 -26.40 6.36
CA PRO A 25 -3.11 -25.47 7.43
C PRO A 25 -2.31 -24.18 7.28
N ASP A 26 -2.92 -23.06 7.68
CA ASP A 26 -2.27 -21.74 7.66
C ASP A 26 -1.75 -21.27 6.29
N SER A 27 -2.30 -21.78 5.20
CA SER A 27 -1.90 -21.42 3.84
C SER A 27 -2.01 -19.92 3.53
N TYR A 28 -2.81 -19.18 4.30
CA TYR A 28 -2.88 -17.71 4.22
C TYR A 28 -1.56 -17.03 4.63
N LEU A 29 -0.71 -17.71 5.41
CA LEU A 29 0.62 -17.23 5.80
C LEU A 29 1.65 -17.33 4.66
N ILE A 30 1.39 -18.14 3.64
CA ILE A 30 2.27 -18.26 2.46
C ILE A 30 2.54 -16.88 1.85
N ASN A 31 1.54 -16.00 1.86
CA ASN A 31 1.66 -14.63 1.38
C ASN A 31 1.88 -13.62 2.51
N ALA A 32 2.52 -14.00 3.62
CA ALA A 32 2.73 -13.17 4.80
C ALA A 32 1.45 -12.51 5.33
N GLY A 33 0.30 -13.10 5.05
CA GLY A 33 -1.00 -12.59 5.46
C GLY A 33 -1.44 -11.28 4.78
N VAL A 34 -0.76 -10.80 3.73
CA VAL A 34 -1.06 -9.50 3.09
C VAL A 34 -2.43 -9.42 2.42
N THR A 35 -3.10 -10.54 2.22
CA THR A 35 -4.45 -10.60 1.62
C THR A 35 -5.49 -9.79 2.39
N TRP A 36 -5.29 -9.54 3.70
CA TRP A 36 -6.21 -8.72 4.48
C TRP A 36 -6.36 -7.27 3.97
N THR A 37 -5.34 -6.72 3.29
CA THR A 37 -5.40 -5.37 2.75
C THR A 37 -6.26 -5.29 1.50
N LEU A 38 -6.38 -6.38 0.73
CA LEU A 38 -7.23 -6.45 -0.46
C LEU A 38 -8.69 -6.17 -0.11
N PHE A 39 -9.15 -6.61 1.07
CA PHE A 39 -10.47 -6.26 1.57
C PHE A 39 -10.67 -4.74 1.65
N TRP A 40 -9.72 -4.02 2.24
CA TRP A 40 -9.79 -2.57 2.38
C TRP A 40 -9.68 -1.85 1.04
N GLU A 41 -8.91 -2.39 0.11
CA GLU A 41 -8.84 -1.88 -1.26
C GLU A 41 -10.19 -2.04 -1.98
N TRP A 42 -10.81 -3.21 -1.91
CA TRP A 42 -12.15 -3.44 -2.45
C TRP A 42 -13.19 -2.52 -1.80
N ALA A 43 -13.21 -2.43 -0.49
CA ALA A 43 -14.11 -1.55 0.25
C ALA A 43 -13.94 -0.08 -0.19
N PHE A 44 -12.69 0.37 -0.37
CA PHE A 44 -12.37 1.68 -0.89
C PHE A 44 -12.92 1.88 -2.31
N TYR A 45 -12.62 0.97 -3.24
CA TYR A 45 -13.12 1.10 -4.62
C TYR A 45 -14.64 1.09 -4.71
N PHE A 46 -15.34 0.24 -3.96
CA PHE A 46 -16.79 0.23 -3.91
C PHE A 46 -17.39 1.48 -3.25
N SER A 47 -16.67 2.13 -2.35
CA SER A 47 -17.09 3.38 -1.73
C SER A 47 -16.95 4.60 -2.65
N LEU A 48 -16.07 4.55 -3.68
CA LEU A 48 -15.75 5.69 -4.54
C LEU A 48 -16.98 6.36 -5.19
N PRO A 49 -18.00 5.65 -5.71
CA PRO A 49 -19.18 6.30 -6.27
C PRO A 49 -19.89 7.19 -5.22
N ILE A 50 -20.05 6.70 -3.99
CA ILE A 50 -20.67 7.44 -2.89
C ILE A 50 -19.80 8.62 -2.47
N VAL A 51 -18.49 8.38 -2.32
CA VAL A 51 -17.49 9.43 -2.01
C VAL A 51 -17.52 10.53 -3.07
N CYS A 52 -17.62 10.19 -4.36
CA CYS A 52 -17.71 11.17 -5.44
C CYS A 52 -18.99 12.01 -5.34
N LEU A 53 -20.15 11.38 -5.12
CA LEU A 53 -21.43 12.09 -4.98
C LEU A 53 -21.42 13.06 -3.80
N VAL A 54 -20.87 12.65 -2.66
CA VAL A 54 -20.78 13.50 -1.47
C VAL A 54 -19.75 14.62 -1.68
N ARG A 55 -18.59 14.30 -2.27
CA ARG A 55 -17.57 15.28 -2.62
C ARG A 55 -18.10 16.39 -3.50
N ASP A 56 -18.91 16.05 -4.50
CA ASP A 56 -19.44 17.03 -5.44
C ASP A 56 -20.43 18.00 -4.76
N LYS A 57 -21.08 17.57 -3.66
CA LYS A 57 -21.98 18.43 -2.87
C LYS A 57 -21.24 19.32 -1.85
N ILE A 58 -20.28 18.78 -1.10
CA ILE A 58 -19.68 19.48 0.05
C ILE A 58 -18.22 19.90 -0.20
N GLY A 59 -17.59 19.41 -1.27
CA GLY A 59 -16.19 19.65 -1.63
C GLY A 59 -15.22 18.69 -0.97
N VAL A 60 -14.04 18.50 -1.62
CA VAL A 60 -13.02 17.53 -1.20
C VAL A 60 -12.49 17.82 0.21
N ILE A 61 -12.20 19.08 0.52
CA ILE A 61 -11.56 19.45 1.78
C ILE A 61 -12.51 19.18 2.96
N LYS A 62 -13.75 19.59 2.86
CA LYS A 62 -14.74 19.39 3.93
C LYS A 62 -15.00 17.89 4.16
N LEU A 63 -15.14 17.13 3.07
CA LEU A 63 -15.32 15.68 3.14
C LEU A 63 -14.12 14.99 3.80
N ALA A 64 -12.91 15.31 3.37
CA ALA A 64 -11.68 14.72 3.93
C ALA A 64 -11.54 15.03 5.42
N LEU A 65 -11.75 16.30 5.82
CA LEU A 65 -11.71 16.70 7.23
C LEU A 65 -12.78 15.99 8.07
N ALA A 66 -14.02 15.84 7.56
CA ALA A 66 -15.07 15.11 8.24
C ALA A 66 -14.69 13.64 8.44
N ILE A 67 -14.16 12.98 7.39
CA ILE A 67 -13.73 11.58 7.49
C ILE A 67 -12.57 11.44 8.49
N ILE A 68 -11.58 12.32 8.45
CA ILE A 68 -10.45 12.30 9.39
C ILE A 68 -10.95 12.49 10.83
N PHE A 69 -11.83 13.45 11.05
CA PHE A 69 -12.40 13.70 12.38
C PHE A 69 -13.15 12.49 12.93
N ILE A 70 -14.03 11.88 12.12
CA ILE A 70 -14.76 10.67 12.49
C ILE A 70 -13.77 9.52 12.77
N SER A 71 -12.77 9.33 11.91
CA SER A 71 -11.76 8.28 12.08
C SER A 71 -10.97 8.47 13.39
N VAL A 72 -10.52 9.68 13.68
CA VAL A 72 -9.80 10.01 14.92
C VAL A 72 -10.68 9.76 16.15
N TYR A 73 -11.95 10.17 16.07
CA TYR A 73 -12.92 9.91 17.13
C TYR A 73 -13.13 8.41 17.39
N MET A 74 -13.16 7.60 16.33
CA MET A 74 -13.29 6.13 16.43
C MET A 74 -12.01 5.47 16.94
N ILE A 75 -10.83 6.01 16.60
CA ILE A 75 -9.54 5.47 17.06
C ILE A 75 -9.38 5.68 18.57
N TYR A 76 -9.77 6.83 19.09
CA TYR A 76 -9.50 7.23 20.48
C TYR A 76 -9.97 6.23 21.54
N PRO A 77 -11.26 5.70 21.51
CA PRO A 77 -11.71 4.77 22.56
C PRO A 77 -11.28 3.31 22.34
N HIS A 78 -11.15 2.84 21.10
CA HIS A 78 -11.04 1.40 20.79
C HIS A 78 -9.87 1.02 19.90
N GLN A 79 -9.14 1.98 19.37
CA GLN A 79 -8.01 1.81 18.43
C GLN A 79 -8.25 0.81 17.29
N PRO A 80 -9.40 0.82 16.60
CA PRO A 80 -9.63 -0.11 15.50
C PRO A 80 -8.71 0.26 14.33
N ALA A 81 -7.86 -0.69 13.92
CA ALA A 81 -6.90 -0.49 12.84
C ALA A 81 -7.55 0.03 11.53
N TRP A 82 -8.78 -0.40 11.23
CA TRP A 82 -9.51 0.05 10.05
C TRP A 82 -9.78 1.56 10.00
N ALA A 83 -9.98 2.21 11.15
CA ALA A 83 -10.19 3.65 11.19
C ALA A 83 -8.93 4.42 10.81
N VAL A 84 -7.74 3.89 11.11
CA VAL A 84 -6.46 4.44 10.66
C VAL A 84 -6.36 4.41 9.14
N TYR A 85 -6.75 3.30 8.49
CA TYR A 85 -6.72 3.18 7.03
C TYR A 85 -7.65 4.18 6.35
N ILE A 86 -8.87 4.33 6.87
CA ILE A 86 -9.84 5.32 6.36
C ILE A 86 -9.29 6.75 6.49
N ALA A 87 -8.66 7.07 7.63
CA ALA A 87 -8.00 8.35 7.83
C ALA A 87 -6.87 8.58 6.81
N LEU A 88 -6.02 7.58 6.55
CA LEU A 88 -4.93 7.67 5.57
C LEU A 88 -5.45 7.92 4.15
N PHE A 89 -6.53 7.26 3.73
CA PHE A 89 -7.17 7.54 2.44
C PHE A 89 -7.71 8.97 2.36
N ALA A 90 -8.35 9.47 3.43
CA ALA A 90 -8.86 10.84 3.47
C ALA A 90 -7.72 11.87 3.46
N ILE A 91 -6.62 11.60 4.17
CA ILE A 91 -5.38 12.41 4.14
C ILE A 91 -4.83 12.47 2.72
N GLY A 92 -4.77 11.35 1.99
CA GLY A 92 -4.35 11.33 0.59
C GLY A 92 -5.19 12.25 -0.29
N GLY A 93 -6.51 12.24 -0.11
CA GLY A 93 -7.44 13.15 -0.79
C GLY A 93 -7.18 14.63 -0.45
N LEU A 94 -6.91 14.95 0.81
CA LEU A 94 -6.61 16.31 1.29
C LEU A 94 -5.27 16.80 0.73
N VAL A 95 -4.24 15.96 0.82
CA VAL A 95 -2.88 16.29 0.36
C VAL A 95 -2.84 16.63 -1.13
N LYS A 96 -3.67 16.00 -1.95
CA LYS A 96 -3.78 16.31 -3.38
C LYS A 96 -4.17 17.79 -3.65
N GLU A 97 -4.87 18.43 -2.74
CA GLU A 97 -5.31 19.82 -2.87
C GLU A 97 -4.28 20.82 -2.31
N LEU A 98 -3.35 20.40 -1.45
CA LEU A 98 -2.36 21.26 -0.80
C LEU A 98 -1.43 21.99 -1.79
N PRO A 99 -0.82 21.36 -2.80
CA PRO A 99 0.11 22.01 -3.73
C PRO A 99 -0.53 23.14 -4.52
N LYS A 100 -1.86 23.14 -4.66
CA LYS A 100 -2.61 24.20 -5.34
C LYS A 100 -2.70 25.49 -4.51
N LYS A 101 -2.56 25.37 -3.20
CA LYS A 101 -2.77 26.48 -2.25
C LYS A 101 -1.50 26.90 -1.52
N LEU A 102 -0.57 26.02 -1.37
CA LEU A 102 0.63 26.22 -0.57
C LEU A 102 1.87 25.87 -1.40
N GLN A 103 2.78 26.84 -1.53
CA GLN A 103 4.07 26.62 -2.19
C GLN A 103 5.17 26.71 -1.13
N ILE A 104 5.78 25.59 -0.82
CA ILE A 104 6.91 25.50 0.13
C ILE A 104 8.18 25.25 -0.69
N PRO A 105 9.30 25.95 -0.38
CA PRO A 105 10.58 25.69 -1.02
C PRO A 105 10.99 24.23 -0.88
N LYS A 106 11.48 23.64 -1.97
CA LYS A 106 11.86 22.22 -2.04
C LYS A 106 12.80 21.82 -0.90
N ASN A 107 13.81 22.63 -0.59
CA ASN A 107 14.78 22.35 0.47
C ASN A 107 14.10 22.18 1.85
N ILE A 108 13.07 22.98 2.13
CA ILE A 108 12.31 22.87 3.38
C ILE A 108 11.51 21.56 3.37
N CYS A 109 10.91 21.20 2.23
CA CYS A 109 10.22 19.90 2.08
C CYS A 109 11.18 18.74 2.32
N ASP A 110 12.37 18.76 1.72
CA ASP A 110 13.37 17.70 1.86
C ASP A 110 13.84 17.54 3.30
N ILE A 111 14.15 18.63 3.99
CA ILE A 111 14.52 18.62 5.41
C ILE A 111 13.36 18.08 6.25
N GLY A 112 12.14 18.56 6.02
CA GLY A 112 10.96 18.11 6.73
C GLY A 112 10.69 16.62 6.55
N ILE A 113 10.89 16.06 5.36
CA ILE A 113 10.75 14.61 5.10
C ILE A 113 11.77 13.82 5.91
N VAL A 114 13.05 14.23 5.89
CA VAL A 114 14.11 13.55 6.65
C VAL A 114 13.82 13.59 8.14
N LEU A 115 13.44 14.74 8.68
CA LEU A 115 13.06 14.88 10.09
C LEU A 115 11.86 13.99 10.45
N THR A 116 10.84 13.95 9.60
CA THR A 116 9.63 13.14 9.84
C THR A 116 9.95 11.65 9.82
N ILE A 117 10.77 11.18 8.88
CA ILE A 117 11.24 9.79 8.83
C ILE A 117 12.04 9.45 10.09
N THR A 118 12.98 10.33 10.49
CA THR A 118 13.78 10.12 11.70
C THR A 118 12.88 10.00 12.93
N PHE A 119 11.86 10.85 13.04
CA PHE A 119 10.92 10.82 14.15
C PHE A 119 10.06 9.55 14.16
N LEU A 120 9.63 9.08 12.99
CA LEU A 120 8.90 7.81 12.84
C LEU A 120 9.72 6.62 13.33
N PHE A 121 11.03 6.62 13.06
CA PHE A 121 11.93 5.56 13.55
C PHE A 121 12.23 5.65 15.06
N LEU A 122 12.28 6.85 15.61
CA LEU A 122 12.52 7.06 17.05
C LEU A 122 11.29 6.75 17.90
N CYS A 123 10.08 6.95 17.36
CA CYS A 123 8.81 6.68 18.04
C CYS A 123 8.27 5.29 17.68
N SER A 124 8.98 4.22 18.06
CA SER A 124 8.79 2.86 17.53
C SER A 124 7.60 2.05 18.10
N ASP A 125 6.59 2.67 18.70
CA ASP A 125 5.45 1.96 19.35
C ASP A 125 4.42 1.33 18.37
N GLY A 126 4.83 1.00 17.14
CA GLY A 126 3.97 0.39 16.12
C GLY A 126 3.43 1.40 15.10
N PHE A 127 3.51 1.03 13.82
CA PHE A 127 3.18 1.92 12.68
C PHE A 127 1.71 2.37 12.61
N TYR A 128 0.80 1.72 13.30
CA TYR A 128 -0.64 1.99 13.27
C TYR A 128 -1.15 2.72 14.51
N ASN A 129 -0.26 3.44 15.19
CA ASN A 129 -0.65 4.25 16.35
C ASN A 129 -1.16 5.62 15.88
N ILE A 130 -2.09 6.22 16.65
CA ILE A 130 -2.64 7.54 16.40
C ILE A 130 -1.56 8.62 16.29
N TYR A 131 -0.45 8.47 17.01
CA TYR A 131 0.68 9.42 16.98
C TYR A 131 1.46 9.39 15.67
N HIS A 132 1.45 8.28 14.91
CA HIS A 132 2.10 8.17 13.61
C HIS A 132 1.27 8.78 12.48
N LEU A 133 -0.04 8.89 12.65
CA LEU A 133 -0.95 9.41 11.64
C LEU A 133 -0.57 10.84 11.19
N PRO A 134 -0.37 11.83 12.09
CA PRO A 134 0.05 13.17 11.69
C PRO A 134 1.45 13.19 11.06
N LEU A 135 2.39 12.36 11.52
CA LEU A 135 3.73 12.27 10.94
C LEU A 135 3.67 11.75 9.50
N MET A 136 2.90 10.68 9.26
CA MET A 136 2.68 10.15 7.91
C MET A 136 1.99 11.19 7.02
N ALA A 137 1.00 11.93 7.54
CA ALA A 137 0.31 12.98 6.83
C ALA A 137 1.27 14.11 6.41
N ILE A 138 2.13 14.56 7.32
CA ILE A 138 3.14 15.58 7.06
C ILE A 138 4.14 15.10 6.01
N MET A 139 4.70 13.91 6.16
CA MET A 139 5.63 13.32 5.21
C MET A 139 5.02 13.26 3.80
N PHE A 140 3.81 12.75 3.70
CA PHE A 140 3.10 12.62 2.43
C PHE A 140 2.79 13.98 1.80
N ALA A 141 2.39 14.97 2.61
CA ALA A 141 2.17 16.34 2.17
C ALA A 141 3.44 16.99 1.63
N LEU A 142 4.57 16.84 2.31
CA LEU A 142 5.86 17.39 1.89
C LEU A 142 6.35 16.78 0.57
N ILE A 143 6.15 15.45 0.38
CA ILE A 143 6.44 14.77 -0.89
C ILE A 143 5.53 15.31 -2.01
N ALA A 144 4.23 15.46 -1.74
CA ALA A 144 3.27 15.99 -2.72
C ALA A 144 3.57 17.46 -3.11
N MET A 145 4.16 18.24 -2.20
CA MET A 145 4.61 19.60 -2.46
C MET A 145 5.96 19.68 -3.18
N GLY A 146 6.55 18.55 -3.56
CA GLY A 146 7.73 18.47 -4.41
C GLY A 146 9.03 18.12 -3.69
N GLY A 147 8.96 17.73 -2.42
CA GLY A 147 10.10 17.12 -1.72
C GLY A 147 10.48 15.78 -2.36
N ASP A 148 11.77 15.52 -2.51
CA ASP A 148 12.27 14.31 -3.17
C ASP A 148 13.52 13.73 -2.48
N ILE A 149 13.79 14.13 -1.25
CA ILE A 149 14.94 13.70 -0.45
C ILE A 149 16.25 13.92 -1.24
N LEU A 150 16.54 15.18 -1.55
CA LEU A 150 17.74 15.57 -2.31
C LEU A 150 17.85 14.91 -3.71
N GLY A 151 16.72 14.61 -4.34
CA GLY A 151 16.67 13.99 -5.67
C GLY A 151 16.61 12.47 -5.65
N LEU A 152 16.66 11.83 -4.47
CA LEU A 152 16.64 10.36 -4.34
C LEU A 152 15.38 9.76 -4.97
N LEU A 153 14.20 10.30 -4.67
CA LEU A 153 12.92 9.78 -5.18
C LEU A 153 12.74 9.94 -6.70
N ARG A 154 13.54 10.81 -7.35
CA ARG A 154 13.54 11.00 -8.81
C ARG A 154 14.50 10.07 -9.53
N GLN A 155 15.37 9.37 -8.84
CA GLN A 155 16.28 8.42 -9.47
C GLN A 155 15.49 7.30 -10.17
N LYS A 156 15.92 6.93 -11.37
CA LYS A 156 15.24 5.91 -12.21
C LYS A 156 15.02 4.58 -11.47
N ALA A 157 15.94 4.21 -10.58
CA ALA A 157 15.81 3.00 -9.76
C ALA A 157 14.62 3.10 -8.80
N PHE A 158 14.49 4.20 -8.04
CA PHE A 158 13.40 4.41 -7.10
C PHE A 158 12.05 4.56 -7.80
N VAL A 159 12.00 5.24 -8.95
CA VAL A 159 10.78 5.34 -9.75
C VAL A 159 10.32 3.97 -10.25
N ARG A 160 11.26 3.11 -10.69
CA ARG A 160 10.95 1.73 -11.10
C ARG A 160 10.48 0.88 -9.93
N LEU A 161 11.14 0.95 -8.77
CA LEU A 161 10.72 0.28 -7.55
C LEU A 161 9.32 0.72 -7.12
N GLY A 162 9.04 2.03 -7.13
CA GLY A 162 7.71 2.56 -6.86
C GLY A 162 6.66 2.05 -7.83
N SER A 163 7.00 1.92 -9.11
CA SER A 163 6.09 1.35 -10.11
C SER A 163 5.78 -0.13 -9.87
N ALA A 164 6.75 -0.91 -9.40
CA ALA A 164 6.61 -2.33 -9.10
C ALA A 164 6.19 -2.60 -7.63
N SER A 165 5.93 -1.57 -6.83
CA SER A 165 5.69 -1.69 -5.38
C SER A 165 4.49 -2.58 -5.04
N TYR A 166 3.44 -2.56 -5.85
CA TYR A 166 2.28 -3.42 -5.67
C TYR A 166 2.63 -4.90 -5.90
N SER A 167 3.35 -5.21 -6.97
CA SER A 167 3.84 -6.57 -7.23
C SER A 167 4.79 -7.04 -6.11
N ILE A 168 5.68 -6.16 -5.62
CA ILE A 168 6.57 -6.47 -4.49
C ILE A 168 5.76 -6.79 -3.24
N TYR A 169 4.76 -5.96 -2.94
CA TYR A 169 3.88 -6.16 -1.79
C TYR A 169 3.12 -7.48 -1.84
N LEU A 170 2.61 -7.89 -2.99
CA LEU A 170 1.87 -9.14 -3.12
C LEU A 170 2.77 -10.38 -3.09
N LEU A 171 4.01 -10.31 -3.59
CA LEU A 171 4.85 -11.48 -3.79
C LEU A 171 5.92 -11.69 -2.71
N HIS A 172 6.21 -10.68 -1.88
CA HIS A 172 7.29 -10.80 -0.88
C HIS A 172 7.07 -11.94 0.12
N GLY A 173 5.81 -12.16 0.54
CA GLY A 173 5.47 -13.24 1.45
C GLY A 173 5.77 -14.61 0.87
N ILE A 174 5.43 -14.82 -0.41
CA ILE A 174 5.68 -16.07 -1.13
C ILE A 174 7.19 -16.35 -1.22
N ALA A 175 7.99 -15.32 -1.49
CA ALA A 175 9.44 -15.44 -1.55
C ALA A 175 10.05 -15.85 -0.21
N TRP A 176 9.62 -15.20 0.89
CA TRP A 176 10.06 -15.53 2.25
C TRP A 176 9.60 -16.90 2.69
N PHE A 177 8.35 -17.24 2.44
CA PHE A 177 7.81 -18.57 2.76
C PHE A 177 8.58 -19.67 2.03
N GLY A 178 8.81 -19.51 0.71
CA GLY A 178 9.56 -20.46 -0.10
C GLY A 178 10.98 -20.65 0.42
N MET A 179 11.69 -19.57 0.73
CA MET A 179 13.04 -19.62 1.30
C MET A 179 13.06 -20.38 2.63
N ASN A 180 12.21 -20.00 3.58
CA ASN A 180 12.18 -20.64 4.90
C ASN A 180 11.74 -22.10 4.82
N ASN A 181 10.80 -22.44 3.94
CA ASN A 181 10.40 -23.83 3.73
C ASN A 181 11.54 -24.71 3.20
N ILE A 182 12.33 -24.20 2.26
CA ILE A 182 13.54 -24.90 1.77
C ILE A 182 14.54 -25.15 2.91
N ILE A 183 14.80 -24.13 3.73
CA ILE A 183 15.69 -24.24 4.89
C ILE A 183 15.20 -25.34 5.87
N GLN A 184 13.89 -25.36 6.15
CA GLN A 184 13.30 -26.31 7.08
C GLN A 184 13.28 -27.73 6.53
N VAL A 185 12.84 -27.93 5.30
CA VAL A 185 12.74 -29.26 4.65
C VAL A 185 14.11 -29.93 4.52
N HIS A 186 15.13 -29.17 4.24
CA HIS A 186 16.51 -29.68 4.11
C HIS A 186 17.29 -29.62 5.41
N HIS A 187 16.68 -29.25 6.54
CA HIS A 187 17.32 -29.14 7.86
C HIS A 187 18.63 -28.33 7.83
N LEU A 188 18.65 -27.25 7.04
CA LEU A 188 19.87 -26.42 6.88
C LEU A 188 20.11 -25.59 8.15
N THR A 189 21.28 -25.78 8.75
CA THR A 189 21.75 -24.92 9.84
C THR A 189 22.61 -23.81 9.26
N LEU A 190 22.02 -22.63 9.08
CA LEU A 190 22.70 -21.47 8.49
C LEU A 190 23.26 -20.58 9.59
N SER A 191 24.49 -20.12 9.43
CA SER A 191 25.03 -19.01 10.22
C SER A 191 24.31 -17.70 9.86
N TYR A 192 24.43 -16.69 10.71
CA TYR A 192 23.85 -15.36 10.45
C TYR A 192 24.27 -14.78 9.09
N THR A 193 25.56 -14.95 8.72
CA THR A 193 26.10 -14.45 7.45
C THR A 193 25.47 -15.18 6.25
N GLU A 194 25.38 -16.53 6.32
CA GLU A 194 24.78 -17.33 5.25
C GLU A 194 23.30 -17.01 5.08
N TYR A 195 22.56 -16.85 6.18
CA TYR A 195 21.16 -16.45 6.14
C TYR A 195 20.99 -15.06 5.50
N THR A 196 21.85 -14.09 5.85
CA THR A 196 21.83 -12.74 5.28
C THR A 196 22.14 -12.76 3.79
N LEU A 197 23.12 -13.53 3.36
CA LEU A 197 23.44 -13.68 1.92
C LEU A 197 22.28 -14.32 1.16
N LEU A 198 21.70 -15.40 1.70
CA LEU A 198 20.55 -16.06 1.07
C LEU A 198 19.37 -15.11 0.96
N THR A 199 19.03 -14.39 2.01
CA THR A 199 17.98 -13.37 2.04
C THR A 199 18.21 -12.29 0.99
N THR A 200 19.47 -11.84 0.83
CA THR A 200 19.83 -10.84 -0.18
C THR A 200 19.62 -11.37 -1.58
N ILE A 201 20.02 -12.62 -1.86
CA ILE A 201 19.81 -13.27 -3.16
C ILE A 201 18.31 -13.38 -3.47
N VAL A 202 17.53 -13.87 -2.50
CA VAL A 202 16.07 -14.00 -2.64
C VAL A 202 15.42 -12.64 -2.91
N LEU A 203 15.86 -11.58 -2.24
CA LEU A 203 15.40 -10.22 -2.48
C LEU A 203 15.68 -9.77 -3.93
N PHE A 204 16.89 -10.02 -4.46
CA PHE A 204 17.20 -9.69 -5.85
C PHE A 204 16.32 -10.47 -6.84
N ILE A 205 16.12 -11.75 -6.62
CA ILE A 205 15.24 -12.59 -7.45
C ILE A 205 13.81 -12.06 -7.39
N LEU A 206 13.31 -11.74 -6.20
CA LEU A 206 11.99 -11.14 -5.99
C LEU A 206 11.84 -9.84 -6.80
N LEU A 207 12.80 -8.92 -6.72
CA LEU A 207 12.78 -7.67 -7.46
C LEU A 207 12.77 -7.87 -8.98
N MET A 208 13.49 -8.87 -9.47
CA MET A 208 13.47 -9.24 -10.89
C MET A 208 12.08 -9.76 -11.31
N ILE A 209 11.51 -10.69 -10.54
CA ILE A 209 10.17 -11.24 -10.79
C ILE A 209 9.11 -10.13 -10.72
N CYS A 210 9.15 -9.26 -9.71
CA CYS A 210 8.22 -8.15 -9.55
C CYS A 210 8.33 -7.12 -10.70
N THR A 211 9.53 -6.87 -11.19
CA THR A 211 9.74 -6.02 -12.35
C THR A 211 9.12 -6.65 -13.60
N PHE A 212 9.30 -7.96 -13.79
CA PHE A 212 8.69 -8.69 -14.89
C PHE A 212 7.16 -8.68 -14.80
N THR A 213 6.57 -9.02 -13.65
CA THR A 213 5.12 -9.00 -13.44
C THR A 213 4.54 -7.59 -13.65
N TYR A 214 5.23 -6.54 -13.21
CA TYR A 214 4.80 -5.17 -13.47
C TYR A 214 4.71 -4.88 -14.98
N TYR A 215 5.76 -5.17 -15.76
CA TYR A 215 5.77 -4.82 -17.18
C TYR A 215 4.84 -5.67 -18.03
N TYR A 216 4.67 -6.97 -17.71
CA TYR A 216 3.92 -7.90 -18.54
C TYR A 216 2.47 -8.10 -18.10
N ILE A 217 2.15 -7.82 -16.84
CA ILE A 217 0.80 -8.03 -16.29
C ILE A 217 0.19 -6.70 -15.85
N GLU A 218 0.78 -6.03 -14.86
CA GLU A 218 0.18 -4.88 -14.20
C GLU A 218 0.04 -3.69 -15.15
N LYS A 219 1.13 -3.27 -15.78
CA LYS A 219 1.14 -2.11 -16.68
C LYS A 219 0.19 -2.25 -17.86
N PRO A 220 0.14 -3.39 -18.61
CA PRO A 220 -0.84 -3.58 -19.68
C PRO A 220 -2.28 -3.52 -19.19
N CYS A 221 -2.60 -4.10 -18.03
CA CYS A 221 -3.94 -4.03 -17.44
C CYS A 221 -4.35 -2.60 -17.09
N VAL A 222 -3.45 -1.82 -16.48
CA VAL A 222 -3.67 -0.40 -16.18
C VAL A 222 -3.89 0.41 -17.46
N GLU A 223 -3.09 0.17 -18.51
CA GLU A 223 -3.24 0.85 -19.79
C GLU A 223 -4.56 0.52 -20.49
N LEU A 224 -5.00 -0.74 -20.45
CA LEU A 224 -6.29 -1.16 -20.95
C LEU A 224 -7.44 -0.44 -20.22
N GLY A 225 -7.37 -0.34 -18.89
CA GLY A 225 -8.34 0.41 -18.10
C GLY A 225 -8.39 1.88 -18.50
N ARG A 226 -7.24 2.53 -18.65
CA ARG A 226 -7.15 3.94 -19.10
C ARG A 226 -7.74 4.17 -20.51
N ARG A 227 -7.53 3.24 -21.44
CA ARG A 227 -8.09 3.30 -22.81
C ARG A 227 -9.62 3.19 -22.76
N LYS A 228 -10.16 2.25 -21.97
CA LYS A 228 -11.62 2.13 -21.81
C LYS A 228 -12.26 3.38 -21.21
N ILE A 229 -11.64 3.99 -20.20
CA ILE A 229 -12.12 5.23 -19.59
C ILE A 229 -12.14 6.37 -20.61
N LYS A 230 -11.11 6.50 -21.46
CA LYS A 230 -11.09 7.51 -22.53
C LYS A 230 -12.20 7.29 -23.55
N TRP A 231 -12.45 6.04 -23.93
CA TRP A 231 -13.50 5.69 -24.86
C TRP A 231 -14.89 6.03 -24.31
N ILE A 232 -15.18 5.65 -23.05
CA ILE A 232 -16.45 5.99 -22.39
C ILE A 232 -16.66 7.50 -22.32
N LYS A 233 -15.62 8.29 -22.00
CA LYS A 233 -15.72 9.76 -21.95
C LYS A 233 -15.99 10.38 -23.32
N ALA A 234 -15.45 9.83 -24.39
CA ALA A 234 -15.70 10.30 -25.74
C ALA A 234 -17.15 10.02 -26.17
N ASP A 235 -17.68 8.87 -25.81
CA ASP A 235 -19.05 8.45 -26.11
C ASP A 235 -20.12 9.30 -25.39
N TYR A 236 -19.79 9.78 -24.17
CA TYR A 236 -20.67 10.68 -23.40
C TYR A 236 -20.67 12.14 -23.87
N GLN A 237 -19.73 12.54 -24.75
CA GLN A 237 -19.57 13.88 -25.24
C GLN A 237 -20.10 14.02 -26.70
N SER A 238 -20.43 12.91 -27.33
CA SER A 238 -21.10 12.84 -28.64
C SER A 238 -22.62 12.79 -28.48
#